data_6d23e526c56c20ef4109804a28a04cff
#
_entry.id   6d23e526c56c20ef4109804a28a04cff
#
_cell.length_a   1.000
_cell.length_b   1.000
_cell.length_c   1.000
_cell.angle_alpha   90.00
_cell.angle_beta   90.00
_cell.angle_gamma   90.00
#
_symmetry.space_group_name_H-M   'P 1'
#
loop_
_entity.id
_entity.type
_entity.pdbx_description
1 polymer ?
#
loop_
_entity_poly.entity_id
_entity_poly.type
_entity_poly.pdbx_seq_one_letter_code
_entity_poly.pdbx_strand_id
1 'polypeptide(L)'
;SLVMAVVYLLQRDEFQPQAALDRKDRQGHTSLMWAAFQGDALSVDVLLQHGASVHLADMDGLTALHWSVVHGNRACIERLVEAGSDTRAREHKGQTPAGLAQELGSFSAYRAAVASVRARSRRPVRTVLAFVGPAVLYGAMFQAAALVPWVLAPLVLVLGIVATHILTTGFLWRVAHAKALQTSPYFASLLCMIVAHGIVYYASYLSRASALCDAVMLVCVPALLSLWVVCATRAPGACAKVRDVRRTVHELAREGKLTGQFFCASCMSRRPLRAKHCVLCRTCVARHDHHCPWIMNCVGLENHGPFLLLLVSAVLAMAAFERAAWTHMLRTMPPTCAGPWVCHAALFYVTVMILVAEAWCLLLLAGQVYHV
;
A
#
# COMPACT_ATOMS: atom_id res chain seq x y z
N SER A 1 -24.75 9.82 -6.21
CA SER A 1 -24.58 8.51 -5.54
C SER A 1 -25.28 8.55 -4.20
N LEU A 2 -25.74 7.42 -3.70
CA LEU A 2 -26.46 7.30 -2.41
C LEU A 2 -25.66 7.93 -1.26
N VAL A 3 -24.36 7.71 -1.22
CA VAL A 3 -23.43 8.28 -0.23
C VAL A 3 -23.47 9.80 -0.18
N MET A 4 -23.57 10.48 -1.34
CA MET A 4 -23.66 11.95 -1.38
C MET A 4 -24.99 12.47 -0.85
N ALA A 5 -26.06 11.72 -1.04
CA ALA A 5 -27.35 12.02 -0.41
C ALA A 5 -27.27 11.87 1.12
N VAL A 6 -26.64 10.79 1.61
CA VAL A 6 -26.39 10.61 3.05
C VAL A 6 -25.55 11.77 3.60
N VAL A 7 -24.45 12.14 2.96
CA VAL A 7 -23.61 13.28 3.36
C VAL A 7 -24.42 14.57 3.41
N TYR A 8 -25.26 14.83 2.39
CA TYR A 8 -26.10 16.02 2.36
C TYR A 8 -27.11 16.06 3.50
N LEU A 9 -27.84 14.95 3.72
CA LEU A 9 -28.84 14.84 4.78
C LEU A 9 -28.23 15.03 6.17
N LEU A 10 -27.06 14.45 6.43
CA LEU A 10 -26.35 14.58 7.71
C LEU A 10 -25.90 16.03 8.02
N GLN A 11 -25.88 16.92 7.03
CA GLN A 11 -25.53 18.32 7.22
C GLN A 11 -26.77 19.22 7.44
N ARG A 12 -27.99 18.66 7.45
CA ARG A 12 -29.23 19.42 7.73
C ARG A 12 -29.46 19.55 9.23
N ASP A 13 -30.05 20.69 9.66
CA ASP A 13 -30.32 20.98 11.07
C ASP A 13 -31.25 19.94 11.74
N GLU A 14 -32.16 19.36 10.94
CA GLU A 14 -33.13 18.37 11.38
C GLU A 14 -32.47 17.05 11.85
N PHE A 15 -31.23 16.79 11.45
CA PHE A 15 -30.46 15.60 11.80
C PHE A 15 -29.41 15.85 12.90
N GLN A 16 -29.57 16.92 13.68
CA GLN A 16 -28.72 17.14 14.85
C GLN A 16 -29.33 16.48 16.07
N PRO A 17 -28.56 15.98 16.96
CA PRO A 17 -27.27 15.29 16.99
C PRO A 17 -27.44 13.75 17.05
N GLN A 18 -26.52 13.03 17.65
CA GLN A 18 -26.37 11.57 17.75
C GLN A 18 -27.67 10.75 17.87
N ALA A 19 -28.69 11.27 18.58
CA ALA A 19 -30.02 10.65 18.73
C ALA A 19 -30.80 10.50 17.40
N ALA A 20 -30.55 11.38 16.41
CA ALA A 20 -31.19 11.28 15.10
C ALA A 20 -30.50 10.24 14.19
N LEU A 21 -29.16 10.08 14.32
CA LEU A 21 -28.38 9.06 13.60
C LEU A 21 -28.76 7.65 14.02
N ASP A 22 -29.01 7.46 15.32
CA ASP A 22 -29.32 6.18 15.94
C ASP A 22 -30.82 5.89 16.01
N ARG A 23 -31.63 6.71 15.30
CA ARG A 23 -33.08 6.53 15.24
C ARG A 23 -33.43 5.18 14.63
N LYS A 24 -34.31 4.45 15.30
CA LYS A 24 -34.75 3.11 14.88
C LYS A 24 -36.03 3.21 14.04
N ASP A 25 -36.14 2.42 13.01
CA ASP A 25 -37.40 2.19 12.29
C ASP A 25 -38.35 1.29 13.09
N ARG A 26 -39.51 0.91 12.50
CA ARG A 26 -40.48 0.05 13.13
C ARG A 26 -39.99 -1.35 13.51
N GLN A 27 -38.90 -1.81 12.88
CA GLN A 27 -38.23 -3.09 13.10
C GLN A 27 -37.03 -2.96 14.01
N GLY A 28 -36.70 -1.75 14.46
CA GLY A 28 -35.57 -1.48 15.32
C GLY A 28 -34.25 -1.23 14.57
N HIS A 29 -34.29 -1.19 13.24
CA HIS A 29 -33.04 -0.96 12.45
C HIS A 29 -32.62 0.50 12.47
N THR A 30 -31.31 0.72 12.59
CA THR A 30 -30.69 2.04 12.44
C THR A 30 -30.19 2.26 11.00
N SER A 31 -29.87 3.51 10.64
CA SER A 31 -29.26 3.84 9.35
C SER A 31 -27.94 3.08 9.13
N LEU A 32 -27.17 2.83 10.21
CA LEU A 32 -25.93 2.07 10.15
C LEU A 32 -26.18 0.59 9.82
N MET A 33 -27.25 -0.03 10.36
CA MET A 33 -27.64 -1.39 10.03
C MET A 33 -28.06 -1.54 8.58
N TRP A 34 -28.84 -0.58 8.06
CA TRP A 34 -29.22 -0.56 6.65
C TRP A 34 -28.02 -0.39 5.70
N ALA A 35 -27.09 0.52 6.02
CA ALA A 35 -25.86 0.68 5.24
C ALA A 35 -25.01 -0.59 5.27
N ALA A 36 -24.92 -1.25 6.42
CA ALA A 36 -24.20 -2.52 6.58
C ALA A 36 -24.86 -3.65 5.80
N PHE A 37 -26.21 -3.75 5.84
CA PHE A 37 -26.99 -4.72 5.07
C PHE A 37 -26.80 -4.55 3.56
N GLN A 38 -26.79 -3.29 3.05
CA GLN A 38 -26.56 -3.00 1.65
C GLN A 38 -25.10 -3.26 1.20
N GLY A 39 -24.19 -3.50 2.15
CA GLY A 39 -22.77 -3.64 1.84
C GLY A 39 -22.11 -2.33 1.39
N ASP A 40 -22.69 -1.16 1.69
CA ASP A 40 -22.15 0.14 1.33
C ASP A 40 -21.14 0.64 2.38
N ALA A 41 -19.88 0.25 2.18
CA ALA A 41 -18.79 0.59 3.07
C ALA A 41 -18.53 2.10 3.18
N LEU A 42 -18.88 2.91 2.17
CA LEU A 42 -18.72 4.36 2.22
C LEU A 42 -19.79 5.00 3.10
N SER A 43 -21.05 4.57 2.99
CA SER A 43 -22.12 5.03 3.88
C SER A 43 -21.87 4.60 5.33
N VAL A 44 -21.39 3.36 5.57
CA VAL A 44 -20.94 2.90 6.89
C VAL A 44 -19.85 3.82 7.44
N ASP A 45 -18.83 4.13 6.66
CA ASP A 45 -17.72 5.01 7.06
C ASP A 45 -18.21 6.43 7.43
N VAL A 46 -19.09 7.00 6.61
CA VAL A 46 -19.68 8.33 6.86
C VAL A 46 -20.53 8.35 8.13
N LEU A 47 -21.40 7.37 8.32
CA LEU A 47 -22.25 7.28 9.52
C LEU A 47 -21.41 7.13 10.80
N LEU A 48 -20.38 6.29 10.76
CA LEU A 48 -19.44 6.13 11.87
C LEU A 48 -18.65 7.41 12.20
N GLN A 49 -18.21 8.16 11.16
CA GLN A 49 -17.54 9.45 11.36
C GLN A 49 -18.43 10.52 12.00
N HIS A 50 -19.75 10.41 11.82
CA HIS A 50 -20.74 11.29 12.47
C HIS A 50 -21.20 10.77 13.83
N GLY A 51 -20.66 9.64 14.31
CA GLY A 51 -20.89 9.13 15.64
C GLY A 51 -22.04 8.13 15.77
N ALA A 52 -22.48 7.51 14.67
CA ALA A 52 -23.45 6.42 14.73
C ALA A 52 -22.96 5.26 15.63
N SER A 53 -23.82 4.77 16.51
CA SER A 53 -23.48 3.73 17.47
C SER A 53 -23.39 2.36 16.80
N VAL A 54 -22.28 1.65 17.03
CA VAL A 54 -22.05 0.27 16.55
C VAL A 54 -22.67 -0.79 17.47
N HIS A 55 -23.15 -0.38 18.67
CA HIS A 55 -23.59 -1.30 19.72
C HIS A 55 -25.10 -1.53 19.76
N LEU A 56 -25.87 -0.74 19.01
CA LEU A 56 -27.31 -0.90 18.96
C LEU A 56 -27.69 -2.21 18.28
N ALA A 57 -28.76 -2.82 18.81
CA ALA A 57 -29.37 -4.00 18.24
C ALA A 57 -30.81 -3.68 17.81
N ASP A 58 -31.33 -4.37 16.80
CA ASP A 58 -32.69 -4.33 16.35
C ASP A 58 -33.63 -5.17 17.26
N MET A 59 -34.87 -5.42 16.83
CA MET A 59 -35.83 -6.21 17.60
C MET A 59 -35.49 -7.69 17.71
N ASP A 60 -34.66 -8.23 16.81
CA ASP A 60 -34.17 -9.61 16.83
C ASP A 60 -32.83 -9.74 17.55
N GLY A 61 -32.26 -8.64 18.06
CA GLY A 61 -30.96 -8.60 18.73
C GLY A 61 -29.78 -8.50 17.75
N LEU A 62 -30.02 -8.29 16.46
CA LEU A 62 -28.97 -8.18 15.44
C LEU A 62 -28.34 -6.79 15.49
N THR A 63 -27.00 -6.73 15.54
CA THR A 63 -26.22 -5.48 15.44
C THR A 63 -25.85 -5.18 13.99
N ALA A 64 -25.32 -3.98 13.71
CA ALA A 64 -24.82 -3.63 12.38
C ALA A 64 -23.75 -4.62 11.86
N LEU A 65 -22.96 -5.23 12.78
CA LEU A 65 -21.99 -6.26 12.41
C LEU A 65 -22.67 -7.56 11.95
N HIS A 66 -23.78 -7.98 12.56
CA HIS A 66 -24.58 -9.11 12.07
C HIS A 66 -25.14 -8.81 10.68
N TRP A 67 -25.67 -7.62 10.44
CA TRP A 67 -26.20 -7.22 9.14
C TRP A 67 -25.12 -7.16 8.04
N SER A 68 -23.90 -6.77 8.40
CA SER A 68 -22.79 -6.70 7.43
C SER A 68 -22.34 -8.07 6.88
N VAL A 69 -22.52 -9.15 7.65
CA VAL A 69 -22.17 -10.51 7.20
C VAL A 69 -23.21 -11.11 6.28
N VAL A 70 -24.46 -10.62 6.31
CA VAL A 70 -25.52 -11.04 5.37
C VAL A 70 -25.08 -10.76 3.92
N HIS A 71 -24.56 -9.56 3.66
CA HIS A 71 -24.02 -9.22 2.34
C HIS A 71 -22.60 -9.75 2.11
N GLY A 72 -21.86 -10.08 3.18
CA GLY A 72 -20.50 -10.59 3.12
C GLY A 72 -19.46 -9.56 2.63
N ASN A 73 -19.79 -8.25 2.69
CA ASN A 73 -18.86 -7.21 2.25
C ASN A 73 -17.75 -7.01 3.28
N ARG A 74 -16.56 -7.48 2.94
CA ARG A 74 -15.37 -7.41 3.78
C ARG A 74 -15.06 -5.98 4.26
N ALA A 75 -15.24 -4.97 3.41
CA ALA A 75 -14.91 -3.58 3.76
C ALA A 75 -15.87 -3.04 4.83
N CYS A 76 -17.18 -3.37 4.79
CA CYS A 76 -18.14 -3.02 5.82
C CYS A 76 -17.77 -3.68 7.16
N ILE A 77 -17.48 -4.98 7.14
CA ILE A 77 -17.07 -5.74 8.33
C ILE A 77 -15.81 -5.13 8.96
N GLU A 78 -14.78 -4.80 8.13
CA GLU A 78 -13.56 -4.15 8.61
C GLU A 78 -13.83 -2.81 9.30
N ARG A 79 -14.70 -1.96 8.71
CA ARG A 79 -15.04 -0.64 9.28
C ARG A 79 -15.78 -0.76 10.62
N LEU A 80 -16.75 -1.67 10.71
CA LEU A 80 -17.50 -1.91 11.94
C LEU A 80 -16.62 -2.48 13.05
N VAL A 81 -15.76 -3.44 12.74
CA VAL A 81 -14.82 -4.01 13.72
C VAL A 81 -13.77 -2.97 14.16
N GLU A 82 -13.27 -2.12 13.23
CA GLU A 82 -12.38 -1.00 13.56
C GLU A 82 -13.04 0.03 14.49
N ALA A 83 -14.34 0.26 14.30
CA ALA A 83 -15.13 1.15 15.14
C ALA A 83 -15.51 0.55 16.51
N GLY A 84 -15.08 -0.69 16.80
CA GLY A 84 -15.27 -1.32 18.10
C GLY A 84 -16.53 -2.17 18.22
N SER A 85 -17.17 -2.60 17.12
CA SER A 85 -18.28 -3.56 17.18
C SER A 85 -17.88 -4.83 17.93
N ASP A 86 -18.77 -5.31 18.80
CA ASP A 86 -18.56 -6.56 19.54
C ASP A 86 -18.67 -7.78 18.60
N THR A 87 -17.53 -8.42 18.35
CA THR A 87 -17.46 -9.65 17.54
C THR A 87 -18.07 -10.88 18.20
N ARG A 88 -18.46 -10.79 19.49
CA ARG A 88 -19.07 -11.85 20.30
C ARG A 88 -20.53 -11.56 20.66
N ALA A 89 -21.08 -10.44 20.20
CA ALA A 89 -22.49 -10.10 20.40
C ALA A 89 -23.38 -11.27 19.95
N ARG A 90 -24.44 -11.57 20.74
CA ARG A 90 -25.39 -12.64 20.42
C ARG A 90 -26.74 -12.03 20.10
N GLU A 91 -27.31 -12.44 18.99
CA GLU A 91 -28.73 -12.16 18.68
C GLU A 91 -29.68 -13.05 19.52
N HIS A 92 -31.00 -12.90 19.42
CA HIS A 92 -31.97 -13.60 20.27
C HIS A 92 -31.95 -15.13 20.17
N LYS A 93 -31.50 -15.69 19.00
CA LYS A 93 -31.29 -17.14 18.84
C LYS A 93 -29.93 -17.61 19.34
N GLY A 94 -29.14 -16.71 19.94
CA GLY A 94 -27.82 -16.99 20.48
C GLY A 94 -26.67 -17.03 19.48
N GLN A 95 -26.93 -16.71 18.20
CA GLN A 95 -25.88 -16.69 17.16
C GLN A 95 -25.01 -15.45 17.29
N THR A 96 -23.71 -15.63 16.97
CA THR A 96 -22.74 -14.53 16.85
C THR A 96 -22.59 -14.12 15.38
N PRO A 97 -22.03 -12.93 15.08
CA PRO A 97 -21.71 -12.55 13.70
C PRO A 97 -20.88 -13.60 12.95
N ALA A 98 -19.98 -14.31 13.67
CA ALA A 98 -19.18 -15.39 13.09
C ALA A 98 -20.03 -16.62 12.76
N GLY A 99 -20.97 -17.00 13.64
CA GLY A 99 -21.91 -18.12 13.42
C GLY A 99 -22.82 -17.84 12.24
N LEU A 100 -23.42 -16.64 12.21
CA LEU A 100 -24.26 -16.20 11.10
C LEU A 100 -23.48 -16.16 9.77
N ALA A 101 -22.22 -15.71 9.79
CA ALA A 101 -21.36 -15.71 8.61
C ALA A 101 -21.07 -17.13 8.09
N GLN A 102 -20.98 -18.13 8.98
CA GLN A 102 -20.82 -19.55 8.56
C GLN A 102 -22.07 -20.07 7.86
N GLU A 103 -23.22 -19.78 8.41
CA GLU A 103 -24.51 -20.19 7.85
C GLU A 103 -24.77 -19.57 6.48
N LEU A 104 -24.42 -18.30 6.30
CA LEU A 104 -24.60 -17.55 5.06
C LEU A 104 -23.45 -17.70 4.05
N GLY A 105 -22.41 -18.50 4.35
CA GLY A 105 -21.27 -18.70 3.44
C GLY A 105 -20.28 -17.52 3.35
N SER A 106 -20.45 -16.48 4.18
CA SER A 106 -19.60 -15.28 4.19
C SER A 106 -18.44 -15.33 5.21
N PHE A 107 -18.24 -16.49 5.86
CA PHE A 107 -17.24 -16.67 6.94
C PHE A 107 -15.80 -16.34 6.52
N SER A 108 -15.43 -16.62 5.27
CA SER A 108 -14.11 -16.29 4.75
C SER A 108 -13.86 -14.78 4.75
N ALA A 109 -14.85 -13.99 4.32
CA ALA A 109 -14.80 -12.53 4.32
C ALA A 109 -14.76 -11.98 5.76
N TYR A 110 -15.61 -12.51 6.66
CA TYR A 110 -15.63 -12.14 8.08
C TYR A 110 -14.27 -12.42 8.74
N ARG A 111 -13.74 -13.64 8.62
CA ARG A 111 -12.46 -14.03 9.20
C ARG A 111 -11.32 -13.16 8.68
N ALA A 112 -11.28 -12.90 7.37
CA ALA A 112 -10.28 -12.04 6.76
C ALA A 112 -10.37 -10.60 7.26
N ALA A 113 -11.58 -10.05 7.43
CA ALA A 113 -11.80 -8.70 7.96
C ALA A 113 -11.31 -8.57 9.40
N VAL A 114 -11.77 -9.45 10.31
CA VAL A 114 -11.36 -9.45 11.72
C VAL A 114 -9.86 -9.68 11.87
N ALA A 115 -9.27 -10.60 11.09
CA ALA A 115 -7.82 -10.84 11.11
C ALA A 115 -7.03 -9.61 10.65
N SER A 116 -7.51 -8.87 9.63
CA SER A 116 -6.84 -7.65 9.15
C SER A 116 -6.83 -6.54 10.19
N VAL A 117 -7.95 -6.34 10.91
CA VAL A 117 -8.05 -5.35 11.98
C VAL A 117 -7.14 -5.72 13.16
N ARG A 118 -7.16 -6.97 13.61
CA ARG A 118 -6.27 -7.47 14.68
C ARG A 118 -4.78 -7.39 14.29
N ALA A 119 -4.45 -7.64 13.04
CA ALA A 119 -3.08 -7.51 12.54
C ALA A 119 -2.58 -6.06 12.59
N ARG A 120 -3.45 -5.08 12.38
CA ARG A 120 -3.11 -3.65 12.50
C ARG A 120 -2.75 -3.23 13.92
N SER A 121 -3.32 -3.84 14.95
CA SER A 121 -3.00 -3.52 16.35
C SER A 121 -1.61 -4.01 16.79
N ARG A 122 -1.04 -5.02 16.11
CA ARG A 122 0.29 -5.59 16.40
C ARG A 122 1.42 -5.07 15.49
N ARG A 123 1.29 -3.83 15.01
CA ARG A 123 2.11 -3.25 13.92
C ARG A 123 3.63 -3.22 14.13
N PRO A 124 4.24 -2.76 15.26
CA PRO A 124 5.65 -2.42 15.24
C PRO A 124 6.56 -3.63 14.96
N VAL A 125 6.42 -4.73 15.68
CA VAL A 125 7.27 -5.91 15.51
C VAL A 125 7.09 -6.56 14.12
N ARG A 126 5.84 -6.70 13.67
CA ARG A 126 5.56 -7.27 12.34
C ARG A 126 6.08 -6.39 11.20
N THR A 127 6.02 -5.07 11.36
CA THR A 127 6.56 -4.13 10.37
C THR A 127 8.08 -4.27 10.27
N VAL A 128 8.79 -4.36 11.40
CA VAL A 128 10.25 -4.59 11.43
C VAL A 128 10.58 -5.94 10.79
N LEU A 129 9.91 -7.02 11.16
CA LEU A 129 10.15 -8.34 10.55
C LEU A 129 9.83 -8.38 9.06
N ALA A 130 8.76 -7.70 8.62
CA ALA A 130 8.41 -7.61 7.20
C ALA A 130 9.36 -6.71 6.41
N PHE A 131 10.10 -5.82 7.06
CA PHE A 131 11.15 -5.01 6.45
C PHE A 131 12.49 -5.77 6.43
N VAL A 132 12.94 -6.29 7.56
CA VAL A 132 14.26 -6.93 7.68
C VAL A 132 14.27 -8.34 7.07
N GLY A 133 13.18 -9.12 7.25
CA GLY A 133 13.11 -10.51 6.80
C GLY A 133 13.39 -10.70 5.32
N PRO A 134 12.70 -10.02 4.39
CA PRO A 134 12.98 -10.13 2.97
C PRO A 134 14.40 -9.73 2.61
N ALA A 135 14.95 -8.67 3.20
CA ALA A 135 16.31 -8.22 2.93
C ALA A 135 17.34 -9.29 3.29
N VAL A 136 17.19 -9.94 4.46
CA VAL A 136 18.07 -11.03 4.91
C VAL A 136 17.92 -12.25 4.01
N LEU A 137 16.68 -12.66 3.69
CA LEU A 137 16.42 -13.83 2.84
C LEU A 137 16.95 -13.64 1.42
N TYR A 138 16.74 -12.47 0.82
CA TYR A 138 17.31 -12.16 -0.48
C TYR A 138 18.84 -12.09 -0.46
N GLY A 139 19.43 -11.50 0.59
CA GLY A 139 20.88 -11.50 0.79
C GLY A 139 21.45 -12.91 0.85
N ALA A 140 20.86 -13.79 1.66
CA ALA A 140 21.25 -15.19 1.75
C ALA A 140 21.09 -15.94 0.42
N MET A 141 20.02 -15.68 -0.31
CA MET A 141 19.76 -16.25 -1.64
C MET A 141 20.85 -15.85 -2.66
N PHE A 142 21.24 -14.58 -2.70
CA PHE A 142 22.31 -14.14 -3.60
C PHE A 142 23.65 -14.79 -3.25
N GLN A 143 23.97 -14.94 -1.95
CA GLN A 143 25.18 -15.67 -1.53
C GLN A 143 25.11 -17.15 -1.92
N ALA A 144 23.95 -17.80 -1.72
CA ALA A 144 23.77 -19.20 -2.13
C ALA A 144 23.92 -19.37 -3.65
N ALA A 145 23.36 -18.44 -4.45
CA ALA A 145 23.49 -18.49 -5.89
C ALA A 145 24.94 -18.30 -6.38
N ALA A 146 25.77 -17.57 -5.62
CA ALA A 146 27.19 -17.40 -5.91
C ALA A 146 28.03 -18.66 -5.63
N LEU A 147 27.53 -19.57 -4.79
CA LEU A 147 28.24 -20.81 -4.39
C LEU A 147 27.91 -22.00 -5.30
N VAL A 148 26.87 -21.93 -6.12
CA VAL A 148 26.47 -23.02 -7.01
C VAL A 148 26.98 -22.79 -8.43
N PRO A 149 27.09 -23.88 -9.25
CA PRO A 149 27.42 -23.74 -10.68
C PRO A 149 26.44 -22.78 -11.38
N TRP A 150 26.98 -22.00 -12.31
CA TRP A 150 26.24 -20.94 -13.01
C TRP A 150 24.91 -21.41 -13.64
N VAL A 151 24.83 -22.67 -14.07
CA VAL A 151 23.60 -23.28 -14.64
C VAL A 151 22.48 -23.39 -13.60
N LEU A 152 22.81 -23.61 -12.31
CA LEU A 152 21.86 -23.75 -11.22
C LEU A 152 21.53 -22.42 -10.52
N ALA A 153 22.34 -21.40 -10.69
CA ALA A 153 22.15 -20.11 -10.05
C ALA A 153 20.78 -19.46 -10.38
N PRO A 154 20.27 -19.45 -11.64
CA PRO A 154 18.94 -18.93 -11.95
C PRO A 154 17.83 -19.70 -11.22
N LEU A 155 17.96 -21.00 -11.10
CA LEU A 155 16.98 -21.84 -10.36
C LEU A 155 16.95 -21.48 -8.88
N VAL A 156 18.12 -21.34 -8.25
CA VAL A 156 18.25 -20.92 -6.83
C VAL A 156 17.63 -19.53 -6.64
N LEU A 157 17.87 -18.59 -7.56
CA LEU A 157 17.28 -17.25 -7.51
C LEU A 157 15.76 -17.28 -7.61
N VAL A 158 15.20 -18.00 -8.59
CA VAL A 158 13.75 -18.11 -8.77
C VAL A 158 13.09 -18.78 -7.56
N LEU A 159 13.62 -19.92 -7.10
CA LEU A 159 13.08 -20.61 -5.94
C LEU A 159 13.20 -19.75 -4.66
N GLY A 160 14.31 -19.05 -4.48
CA GLY A 160 14.51 -18.13 -3.37
C GLY A 160 13.53 -16.94 -3.40
N ILE A 161 13.28 -16.34 -4.55
CA ILE A 161 12.28 -15.26 -4.73
C ILE A 161 10.88 -15.79 -4.35
N VAL A 162 10.48 -16.94 -4.88
CA VAL A 162 9.18 -17.55 -4.60
C VAL A 162 9.05 -17.90 -3.12
N ALA A 163 10.06 -18.53 -2.52
CA ALA A 163 10.07 -18.88 -1.09
C ALA A 163 10.00 -17.63 -0.20
N THR A 164 10.78 -16.59 -0.50
CA THR A 164 10.74 -15.33 0.24
C THR A 164 9.38 -14.65 0.12
N HIS A 165 8.78 -14.66 -1.07
CA HIS A 165 7.44 -14.13 -1.30
C HIS A 165 6.39 -14.91 -0.48
N ILE A 166 6.38 -16.22 -0.53
CA ILE A 166 5.46 -17.07 0.23
C ILE A 166 5.63 -16.87 1.75
N LEU A 167 6.88 -16.88 2.25
CA LEU A 167 7.16 -16.67 3.67
C LEU A 167 6.71 -15.29 4.14
N THR A 168 7.01 -14.25 3.38
CA THR A 168 6.65 -12.88 3.75
C THR A 168 5.15 -12.65 3.70
N THR A 169 4.49 -13.07 2.63
CA THR A 169 3.06 -12.82 2.43
C THR A 169 2.17 -13.79 3.21
N GLY A 170 2.52 -15.08 3.23
CA GLY A 170 1.73 -16.13 3.87
C GLY A 170 1.94 -16.20 5.38
N PHE A 171 3.18 -16.11 5.85
CA PHE A 171 3.52 -16.31 7.26
C PHE A 171 3.66 -15.01 8.05
N LEU A 172 4.51 -14.09 7.59
CA LEU A 172 4.80 -12.85 8.34
C LEU A 172 3.64 -11.85 8.25
N TRP A 173 3.10 -11.64 7.07
CA TRP A 173 2.07 -10.62 6.86
C TRP A 173 0.65 -11.18 6.84
N ARG A 174 0.48 -12.49 6.58
CA ARG A 174 -0.81 -13.17 6.42
C ARG A 174 -1.75 -12.40 5.49
N VAL A 175 -1.21 -12.04 4.34
CA VAL A 175 -1.91 -11.20 3.37
C VAL A 175 -2.77 -12.08 2.48
N ALA A 176 -4.07 -11.96 2.62
CA ALA A 176 -5.00 -12.65 1.75
C ALA A 176 -5.16 -12.00 0.35
N HIS A 177 -4.63 -10.78 0.13
CA HIS A 177 -4.90 -10.00 -1.08
C HIS A 177 -3.72 -9.11 -1.47
N ALA A 178 -3.53 -8.91 -2.79
CA ALA A 178 -2.49 -8.05 -3.37
C ALA A 178 -2.45 -6.61 -2.82
N LYS A 179 -3.61 -6.04 -2.45
CA LYS A 179 -3.68 -4.70 -1.84
C LYS A 179 -2.93 -4.58 -0.51
N ALA A 180 -2.87 -5.65 0.29
CA ALA A 180 -2.18 -5.59 1.55
C ALA A 180 -0.65 -5.73 1.39
N LEU A 181 -0.18 -6.30 0.27
CA LEU A 181 1.23 -6.28 -0.09
C LEU A 181 1.72 -4.85 -0.39
N GLN A 182 0.87 -4.02 -1.03
CA GLN A 182 1.18 -2.62 -1.33
C GLN A 182 1.32 -1.74 -0.08
N THR A 183 0.72 -2.13 1.05
CA THR A 183 0.87 -1.44 2.34
C THR A 183 1.94 -2.04 3.23
N SER A 184 2.58 -3.13 2.78
CA SER A 184 3.66 -3.78 3.52
C SER A 184 5.00 -3.14 3.16
N PRO A 185 6.00 -3.20 4.05
CA PRO A 185 7.35 -2.72 3.75
C PRO A 185 8.16 -3.66 2.85
N TYR A 186 7.53 -4.68 2.25
CA TYR A 186 8.17 -5.69 1.42
C TYR A 186 8.97 -5.09 0.25
N PHE A 187 8.35 -4.19 -0.52
CA PHE A 187 9.03 -3.57 -1.67
C PHE A 187 10.14 -2.60 -1.25
N ALA A 188 9.93 -1.86 -0.15
CA ALA A 188 10.97 -1.01 0.41
C ALA A 188 12.18 -1.82 0.91
N SER A 189 11.93 -2.99 1.53
CA SER A 189 12.97 -3.95 1.93
C SER A 189 13.76 -4.47 0.73
N LEU A 190 13.06 -4.86 -0.33
CA LEU A 190 13.69 -5.32 -1.57
C LEU A 190 14.57 -4.24 -2.19
N LEU A 191 14.09 -2.99 -2.23
CA LEU A 191 14.88 -1.85 -2.72
C LEU A 191 16.15 -1.64 -1.88
N CYS A 192 16.02 -1.62 -0.56
CA CYS A 192 17.17 -1.48 0.34
C CYS A 192 18.21 -2.59 0.12
N MET A 193 17.77 -3.83 -0.10
CA MET A 193 18.64 -4.95 -0.39
C MET A 193 19.37 -4.77 -1.73
N ILE A 194 18.66 -4.42 -2.79
CA ILE A 194 19.26 -4.18 -4.12
C ILE A 194 20.34 -3.07 -4.04
N VAL A 195 20.00 -1.95 -3.39
CA VAL A 195 20.93 -0.83 -3.22
C VAL A 195 22.16 -1.25 -2.38
N ALA A 196 21.94 -1.94 -1.25
CA ALA A 196 23.03 -2.38 -0.38
C ALA A 196 23.98 -3.35 -1.12
N HIS A 197 23.43 -4.34 -1.84
CA HIS A 197 24.25 -5.25 -2.64
C HIS A 197 25.00 -4.52 -3.77
N GLY A 198 24.33 -3.62 -4.47
CA GLY A 198 24.96 -2.79 -5.49
C GLY A 198 26.16 -1.99 -4.93
N ILE A 199 25.99 -1.37 -3.74
CA ILE A 199 27.07 -0.64 -3.06
C ILE A 199 28.24 -1.58 -2.70
N VAL A 200 27.95 -2.74 -2.08
CA VAL A 200 28.97 -3.71 -1.67
C VAL A 200 29.73 -4.23 -2.88
N TYR A 201 29.05 -4.68 -3.94
CA TYR A 201 29.69 -5.14 -5.16
C TYR A 201 30.52 -4.03 -5.84
N TYR A 202 29.98 -2.82 -5.89
CA TYR A 202 30.71 -1.69 -6.48
C TYR A 202 31.99 -1.41 -5.68
N ALA A 203 31.91 -1.27 -4.38
CA ALA A 203 33.05 -0.98 -3.53
C ALA A 203 34.12 -2.10 -3.56
N SER A 204 33.69 -3.36 -3.62
CA SER A 204 34.59 -4.51 -3.55
C SER A 204 35.30 -4.83 -4.87
N TYR A 205 34.61 -4.65 -6.01
CA TYR A 205 35.08 -5.15 -7.31
C TYR A 205 35.18 -4.10 -8.39
N LEU A 206 34.38 -3.04 -8.34
CA LEU A 206 34.19 -2.13 -9.46
C LEU A 206 34.82 -0.74 -9.24
N SER A 207 35.07 -0.37 -7.98
CA SER A 207 35.73 0.88 -7.65
C SER A 207 37.11 0.95 -8.36
N ARG A 208 37.41 2.11 -9.00
CA ARG A 208 38.57 2.34 -9.84
C ARG A 208 38.48 1.75 -11.26
N ALA A 209 37.35 1.17 -11.67
CA ALA A 209 37.17 0.75 -13.07
C ALA A 209 37.10 1.94 -14.02
N SER A 210 36.52 3.06 -13.57
CA SER A 210 36.38 4.31 -14.30
C SER A 210 36.15 5.48 -13.33
N ALA A 211 37.00 6.50 -13.41
CA ALA A 211 36.84 7.72 -12.59
C ALA A 211 35.47 8.40 -12.77
N LEU A 212 34.91 8.33 -13.99
CA LEU A 212 33.55 8.85 -14.24
C LEU A 212 32.49 8.04 -13.50
N CYS A 213 32.57 6.70 -13.56
CA CYS A 213 31.60 5.85 -12.82
C CYS A 213 31.72 6.07 -11.31
N ASP A 214 32.94 6.19 -10.78
CA ASP A 214 33.18 6.47 -9.36
C ASP A 214 32.58 7.82 -8.95
N ALA A 215 32.75 8.87 -9.74
CA ALA A 215 32.17 10.18 -9.48
C ALA A 215 30.63 10.15 -9.50
N VAL A 216 30.04 9.48 -10.48
CA VAL A 216 28.59 9.31 -10.58
C VAL A 216 28.04 8.54 -9.38
N MET A 217 28.68 7.43 -8.99
CA MET A 217 28.25 6.63 -7.84
C MET A 217 28.36 7.43 -6.53
N LEU A 218 29.45 8.19 -6.36
CA LEU A 218 29.67 9.01 -5.16
C LEU A 218 28.60 10.10 -4.98
N VAL A 219 28.05 10.63 -6.07
CA VAL A 219 27.00 11.66 -6.04
C VAL A 219 25.60 11.03 -6.00
N CYS A 220 25.33 10.09 -6.89
CA CYS A 220 23.98 9.59 -7.11
C CYS A 220 23.51 8.63 -6.01
N VAL A 221 24.40 7.84 -5.38
CA VAL A 221 23.97 6.92 -4.31
C VAL A 221 23.52 7.67 -3.04
N PRO A 222 24.29 8.64 -2.49
CA PRO A 222 23.81 9.45 -1.37
C PRO A 222 22.54 10.25 -1.71
N ALA A 223 22.45 10.80 -2.95
CA ALA A 223 21.26 11.51 -3.39
C ALA A 223 20.04 10.57 -3.43
N LEU A 224 20.19 9.37 -3.99
CA LEU A 224 19.13 8.35 -4.03
C LEU A 224 18.64 7.99 -2.63
N LEU A 225 19.54 7.72 -1.69
CA LEU A 225 19.17 7.36 -0.32
C LEU A 225 18.47 8.53 0.39
N SER A 226 18.99 9.75 0.26
CA SER A 226 18.40 10.95 0.86
C SER A 226 17.02 11.25 0.28
N LEU A 227 16.87 11.19 -1.04
CA LEU A 227 15.62 11.42 -1.74
C LEU A 227 14.59 10.33 -1.43
N TRP A 228 15.03 9.07 -1.28
CA TRP A 228 14.15 7.99 -0.84
C TRP A 228 13.56 8.26 0.55
N VAL A 229 14.37 8.68 1.52
CA VAL A 229 13.90 9.08 2.85
C VAL A 229 12.93 10.26 2.75
N VAL A 230 13.24 11.27 1.97
CA VAL A 230 12.37 12.43 1.74
C VAL A 230 11.03 11.98 1.15
N CYS A 231 11.02 11.15 0.11
CA CYS A 231 9.79 10.65 -0.52
C CYS A 231 8.96 9.77 0.43
N ALA A 232 9.62 8.97 1.27
CA ALA A 232 8.95 8.10 2.24
C ALA A 232 8.33 8.86 3.42
N THR A 233 8.94 9.96 3.85
CA THR A 233 8.56 10.69 5.08
C THR A 233 7.77 11.96 4.82
N ARG A 234 8.00 12.64 3.68
CA ARG A 234 7.31 13.88 3.34
C ARG A 234 5.86 13.62 3.00
N ALA A 235 4.96 14.48 3.50
CA ALA A 235 3.55 14.43 3.11
C ALA A 235 3.41 14.57 1.59
N PRO A 236 2.55 13.75 0.93
CA PRO A 236 2.38 13.80 -0.53
C PRO A 236 1.54 15.00 -1.00
N GLY A 237 1.12 15.87 -0.10
CA GLY A 237 0.18 16.97 -0.36
C GLY A 237 -1.25 16.54 -0.09
N ALA A 238 -1.61 16.34 1.18
CA ALA A 238 -2.97 16.04 1.58
C ALA A 238 -3.91 17.21 1.24
N CYS A 239 -5.10 16.92 0.71
CA CYS A 239 -6.11 17.95 0.51
C CYS A 239 -6.52 18.54 1.86
N ALA A 240 -6.61 19.88 1.91
CA ALA A 240 -7.01 20.57 3.13
C ALA A 240 -8.40 20.11 3.58
N LYS A 241 -8.55 19.81 4.88
CA LYS A 241 -9.87 19.59 5.48
C LYS A 241 -10.68 20.88 5.41
N VAL A 242 -11.92 20.74 5.07
CA VAL A 242 -12.84 21.88 5.02
C VAL A 242 -13.16 22.32 6.45
N ARG A 243 -13.05 23.62 6.74
CA ARG A 243 -13.39 24.18 8.07
C ARG A 243 -14.89 24.06 8.37
N ASP A 244 -15.71 24.33 7.37
CA ASP A 244 -17.16 24.22 7.45
C ASP A 244 -17.65 23.26 6.36
N VAL A 245 -17.79 22.00 6.77
CA VAL A 245 -18.26 20.91 5.90
C VAL A 245 -19.67 21.17 5.44
N ARG A 246 -20.55 21.65 6.34
CA ARG A 246 -21.94 21.93 6.07
C ARG A 246 -22.10 22.96 4.95
N ARG A 247 -21.46 24.11 5.09
CA ARG A 247 -21.50 25.18 4.08
C ARG A 247 -21.00 24.66 2.72
N THR A 248 -19.89 23.93 2.72
CA THR A 248 -19.30 23.37 1.50
C THR A 248 -20.22 22.36 0.81
N VAL A 249 -20.86 21.47 1.56
CA VAL A 249 -21.79 20.48 1.01
C VAL A 249 -23.02 21.18 0.40
N HIS A 250 -23.56 22.20 1.09
CA HIS A 250 -24.69 22.98 0.57
C HIS A 250 -24.34 23.80 -0.69
N GLU A 251 -23.14 24.40 -0.73
CA GLU A 251 -22.65 25.12 -1.92
C GLU A 251 -22.52 24.16 -3.11
N LEU A 252 -21.85 23.03 -2.93
CA LEU A 252 -21.69 22.02 -3.99
C LEU A 252 -23.03 21.41 -4.44
N ALA A 253 -23.98 21.24 -3.53
CA ALA A 253 -25.31 20.75 -3.86
C ALA A 253 -26.09 21.77 -4.72
N ARG A 254 -26.06 23.07 -4.37
CA ARG A 254 -26.67 24.15 -5.14
C ARG A 254 -26.08 24.26 -6.53
N GLU A 255 -24.76 24.04 -6.68
CA GLU A 255 -24.06 24.04 -7.96
C GLU A 255 -24.27 22.75 -8.78
N GLY A 256 -24.98 21.74 -8.26
CA GLY A 256 -25.09 20.42 -8.88
C GLY A 256 -23.78 19.61 -8.91
N LYS A 257 -22.76 20.06 -8.14
CA LYS A 257 -21.41 19.48 -8.10
C LYS A 257 -21.17 18.57 -6.89
N LEU A 258 -22.17 18.23 -6.09
CA LEU A 258 -22.02 17.31 -4.97
C LEU A 258 -21.88 15.87 -5.47
N THR A 259 -20.72 15.57 -6.01
CA THR A 259 -20.36 14.25 -6.55
C THR A 259 -19.02 13.81 -6.02
N GLY A 260 -18.70 12.49 -6.14
CA GLY A 260 -17.39 11.94 -5.75
C GLY A 260 -16.21 12.55 -6.51
N GLN A 261 -16.46 13.26 -7.61
CA GLN A 261 -15.43 13.99 -8.35
C GLN A 261 -14.96 15.24 -7.62
N PHE A 262 -15.89 15.99 -7.01
CA PHE A 262 -15.59 17.29 -6.38
C PHE A 262 -15.55 17.25 -4.86
N PHE A 263 -16.10 16.20 -4.24
CA PHE A 263 -16.12 16.02 -2.79
C PHE A 263 -15.78 14.58 -2.38
N CYS A 264 -15.00 14.44 -1.35
CA CYS A 264 -14.68 13.13 -0.77
C CYS A 264 -15.47 12.91 0.52
N ALA A 265 -16.38 11.94 0.51
CA ALA A 265 -17.18 11.58 1.68
C ALA A 265 -16.31 11.03 2.84
N SER A 266 -15.30 10.20 2.54
CA SER A 266 -14.40 9.64 3.57
C SER A 266 -13.49 10.67 4.23
N CYS A 267 -13.08 11.72 3.50
CA CYS A 267 -12.17 12.76 4.04
C CYS A 267 -12.91 14.03 4.47
N MET A 268 -14.21 14.15 4.14
CA MET A 268 -15.01 15.36 4.29
C MET A 268 -14.29 16.61 3.72
N SER A 269 -13.74 16.47 2.51
CA SER A 269 -12.92 17.50 1.88
C SER A 269 -13.30 17.74 0.42
N ARG A 270 -13.15 18.97 -0.05
CA ARG A 270 -13.21 19.28 -1.50
C ARG A 270 -12.06 18.55 -2.20
N ARG A 271 -12.33 18.09 -3.42
CA ARG A 271 -11.34 17.48 -4.30
C ARG A 271 -10.95 18.48 -5.39
N PRO A 272 -9.77 19.09 -5.30
CA PRO A 272 -9.22 19.88 -6.41
C PRO A 272 -9.02 19.02 -7.66
N LEU A 273 -8.80 19.64 -8.79
CA LEU A 273 -8.46 18.94 -10.04
C LEU A 273 -7.29 17.98 -9.82
N ARG A 274 -7.40 16.77 -10.37
CA ARG A 274 -6.41 15.69 -10.24
C ARG A 274 -6.21 15.15 -8.80
N ALA A 275 -7.01 15.61 -7.81
CA ALA A 275 -6.97 15.01 -6.49
C ALA A 275 -7.73 13.67 -6.46
N LYS A 276 -7.17 12.67 -5.80
CA LYS A 276 -7.80 11.35 -5.59
C LYS A 276 -7.70 10.91 -4.14
N HIS A 277 -8.69 10.15 -3.68
CA HIS A 277 -8.62 9.48 -2.38
C HIS A 277 -7.80 8.19 -2.51
N CYS A 278 -6.70 8.13 -1.80
CA CYS A 278 -5.92 6.91 -1.69
C CYS A 278 -6.51 6.02 -0.59
N VAL A 279 -7.06 4.88 -0.98
CA VAL A 279 -7.65 3.90 -0.05
C VAL A 279 -6.61 3.32 0.91
N LEU A 280 -5.33 3.20 0.46
CA LEU A 280 -4.23 2.66 1.26
C LEU A 280 -3.76 3.65 2.34
N CYS A 281 -3.59 4.94 1.97
CA CYS A 281 -3.24 6.01 2.89
C CYS A 281 -4.44 6.58 3.66
N ARG A 282 -5.68 6.25 3.22
CA ARG A 282 -6.94 6.76 3.77
C ARG A 282 -7.01 8.30 3.78
N THR A 283 -6.45 8.94 2.78
CA THR A 283 -6.45 10.40 2.62
C THR A 283 -6.60 10.82 1.17
N CYS A 284 -7.15 12.02 0.96
CA CYS A 284 -7.14 12.65 -0.36
C CYS A 284 -5.79 13.33 -0.59
N VAL A 285 -5.18 13.04 -1.73
CA VAL A 285 -3.89 13.61 -2.14
C VAL A 285 -4.12 14.53 -3.33
N ALA A 286 -3.61 15.76 -3.24
CA ALA A 286 -3.65 16.74 -4.33
C ALA A 286 -2.69 16.34 -5.45
N ARG A 287 -3.12 16.49 -6.71
CA ARG A 287 -2.37 16.03 -7.89
C ARG A 287 -1.86 14.59 -7.72
N HIS A 288 -2.75 13.71 -7.22
CA HIS A 288 -2.40 12.31 -6.94
C HIS A 288 -1.96 11.61 -8.22
N ASP A 289 -0.75 11.09 -8.22
CA ASP A 289 -0.25 10.20 -9.27
C ASP A 289 -0.59 8.75 -8.91
N HIS A 290 0.14 8.15 -8.00
CA HIS A 290 -0.10 6.79 -7.53
C HIS A 290 0.32 6.60 -6.06
N HIS A 291 -0.10 5.49 -5.45
CA HIS A 291 0.49 4.99 -4.20
C HIS A 291 1.70 4.12 -4.56
N CYS A 292 2.89 4.55 -4.14
CA CYS A 292 4.14 3.85 -4.46
C CYS A 292 4.55 2.94 -3.30
N PRO A 293 4.50 1.61 -3.46
CA PRO A 293 4.87 0.68 -2.41
C PRO A 293 6.38 0.67 -2.10
N TRP A 294 7.21 1.13 -3.04
CA TRP A 294 8.66 1.22 -2.89
C TRP A 294 9.10 2.31 -1.89
N ILE A 295 8.32 3.38 -1.78
CA ILE A 295 8.52 4.45 -0.79
C ILE A 295 7.49 4.40 0.34
N MET A 296 6.56 3.42 0.33
CA MET A 296 5.46 3.27 1.29
C MET A 296 4.60 4.53 1.44
N ASN A 297 4.48 5.33 0.41
CA ASN A 297 3.79 6.61 0.42
C ASN A 297 3.11 6.89 -0.93
N CYS A 298 2.18 7.83 -0.97
CA CYS A 298 1.67 8.35 -2.24
C CYS A 298 2.68 9.32 -2.88
N VAL A 299 2.68 9.34 -4.21
CA VAL A 299 3.29 10.41 -5.01
C VAL A 299 2.19 11.43 -5.34
N GLY A 300 2.43 12.68 -4.99
CA GLY A 300 1.47 13.78 -5.16
C GLY A 300 2.15 15.14 -5.19
N LEU A 301 1.37 16.20 -5.05
CA LEU A 301 1.80 17.59 -5.28
C LEU A 301 3.12 17.95 -4.57
N GLU A 302 3.31 17.55 -3.31
CA GLU A 302 4.42 18.04 -2.49
C GLU A 302 5.70 17.18 -2.60
N ASN A 303 5.59 15.92 -2.99
CA ASN A 303 6.75 15.02 -3.10
C ASN A 303 7.04 14.55 -4.53
N HIS A 304 6.30 15.02 -5.54
CA HIS A 304 6.48 14.63 -6.94
C HIS A 304 7.85 15.05 -7.48
N GLY A 305 8.30 16.28 -7.20
CA GLY A 305 9.65 16.74 -7.61
C GLY A 305 10.78 15.88 -7.02
N PRO A 306 10.85 15.69 -5.69
CA PRO A 306 11.77 14.75 -5.06
C PRO A 306 11.69 13.32 -5.65
N PHE A 307 10.50 12.83 -5.99
CA PHE A 307 10.32 11.52 -6.62
C PHE A 307 10.95 11.43 -8.01
N LEU A 308 10.80 12.46 -8.84
CA LEU A 308 11.47 12.52 -10.14
C LEU A 308 13.01 12.52 -10.00
N LEU A 309 13.54 13.31 -9.07
CA LEU A 309 14.98 13.34 -8.79
C LEU A 309 15.48 11.99 -8.25
N LEU A 310 14.68 11.30 -7.46
CA LEU A 310 14.97 9.94 -6.98
C LEU A 310 15.13 8.97 -8.17
N LEU A 311 14.19 8.99 -9.12
CA LEU A 311 14.26 8.13 -10.31
C LEU A 311 15.47 8.46 -11.20
N VAL A 312 15.75 9.74 -11.42
CA VAL A 312 16.94 10.16 -12.19
C VAL A 312 18.24 9.71 -11.51
N SER A 313 18.35 9.91 -10.19
CA SER A 313 19.53 9.47 -9.44
C SER A 313 19.70 7.94 -9.48
N ALA A 314 18.59 7.20 -9.44
CA ALA A 314 18.58 5.74 -9.53
C ALA A 314 19.08 5.28 -10.93
N VAL A 315 18.56 5.84 -12.00
CA VAL A 315 18.97 5.49 -13.39
C VAL A 315 20.45 5.78 -13.60
N LEU A 316 20.94 6.96 -13.20
CA LEU A 316 22.34 7.31 -13.35
C LEU A 316 23.29 6.39 -12.56
N ALA A 317 22.89 6.03 -11.30
CA ALA A 317 23.67 5.10 -10.50
C ALA A 317 23.69 3.69 -11.09
N MET A 318 22.55 3.21 -11.61
CA MET A 318 22.45 1.89 -12.26
C MET A 318 23.27 1.83 -13.55
N ALA A 319 23.18 2.82 -14.41
CA ALA A 319 23.99 2.91 -15.63
C ALA A 319 25.51 2.96 -15.34
N ALA A 320 25.92 3.70 -14.30
CA ALA A 320 27.32 3.72 -13.88
C ALA A 320 27.79 2.36 -13.35
N PHE A 321 26.94 1.68 -12.55
CA PHE A 321 27.21 0.32 -12.07
C PHE A 321 27.38 -0.65 -13.23
N GLU A 322 26.44 -0.68 -14.17
CA GLU A 322 26.46 -1.58 -15.33
C GLU A 322 27.72 -1.37 -16.19
N ARG A 323 28.03 -0.13 -16.51
CA ARG A 323 29.25 0.20 -17.26
C ARG A 323 30.50 -0.30 -16.52
N ALA A 324 30.60 -0.08 -15.22
CA ALA A 324 31.74 -0.54 -14.42
C ALA A 324 31.79 -2.08 -14.36
N ALA A 325 30.65 -2.74 -14.17
CA ALA A 325 30.54 -4.19 -14.10
C ALA A 325 30.97 -4.86 -15.42
N TRP A 326 30.45 -4.39 -16.55
CA TRP A 326 30.86 -4.89 -17.86
C TRP A 326 32.35 -4.68 -18.11
N THR A 327 32.89 -3.51 -17.81
CA THR A 327 34.31 -3.20 -17.97
C THR A 327 35.17 -4.14 -17.11
N HIS A 328 34.77 -4.38 -15.86
CA HIS A 328 35.45 -5.30 -14.95
C HIS A 328 35.43 -6.75 -15.50
N MET A 329 34.25 -7.27 -15.81
CA MET A 329 34.07 -8.62 -16.32
C MET A 329 34.92 -8.87 -17.60
N LEU A 330 34.90 -7.94 -18.55
CA LEU A 330 35.66 -8.07 -19.80
C LEU A 330 37.19 -8.00 -19.57
N ARG A 331 37.66 -7.18 -18.63
CA ARG A 331 39.09 -7.05 -18.30
C ARG A 331 39.68 -8.23 -17.54
N THR A 332 38.85 -8.86 -16.71
CA THR A 332 39.31 -9.93 -15.78
C THR A 332 38.96 -11.33 -16.27
N MET A 333 38.24 -11.44 -17.39
CA MET A 333 37.82 -12.73 -17.95
C MET A 333 39.03 -13.47 -18.57
N PRO A 334 39.30 -14.72 -18.13
CA PRO A 334 40.35 -15.54 -18.73
C PRO A 334 40.05 -15.88 -20.20
N PRO A 335 41.07 -16.03 -21.08
CA PRO A 335 40.83 -16.41 -22.47
C PRO A 335 40.11 -17.74 -22.69
N THR A 336 40.21 -18.63 -21.70
CA THR A 336 39.56 -19.96 -21.70
C THR A 336 38.12 -19.94 -21.25
N CYS A 337 37.60 -18.78 -20.83
CA CYS A 337 36.25 -18.67 -20.32
C CYS A 337 35.22 -18.54 -21.45
N ALA A 338 34.15 -19.30 -21.36
CA ALA A 338 33.03 -19.28 -22.32
C ALA A 338 32.20 -17.99 -22.30
N GLY A 339 32.33 -17.16 -21.26
CA GLY A 339 31.65 -15.86 -21.16
C GLY A 339 31.48 -15.36 -19.71
N PRO A 340 31.06 -14.10 -19.54
CA PRO A 340 30.90 -13.47 -18.23
C PRO A 340 29.94 -14.25 -17.30
N TRP A 341 28.93 -14.89 -17.87
CA TRP A 341 27.94 -15.70 -17.12
C TRP A 341 28.54 -16.98 -16.49
N VAL A 342 29.72 -17.40 -16.92
CA VAL A 342 30.45 -18.56 -16.36
C VAL A 342 31.46 -18.11 -15.32
N CYS A 343 32.35 -17.18 -15.68
CA CYS A 343 33.48 -16.78 -14.84
C CYS A 343 33.14 -15.73 -13.79
N HIS A 344 32.14 -14.92 -14.05
CA HIS A 344 31.65 -13.86 -13.15
C HIS A 344 30.16 -14.00 -12.88
N ALA A 345 29.66 -15.23 -12.67
CA ALA A 345 28.24 -15.55 -12.60
C ALA A 345 27.48 -14.64 -11.61
N ALA A 346 27.99 -14.47 -10.40
CA ALA A 346 27.34 -13.64 -9.39
C ALA A 346 27.22 -12.18 -9.81
N LEU A 347 28.31 -11.58 -10.32
CA LEU A 347 28.31 -10.21 -10.81
C LEU A 347 27.43 -10.05 -12.05
N PHE A 348 27.47 -11.02 -12.96
CA PHE A 348 26.60 -11.03 -14.14
C PHE A 348 25.13 -11.03 -13.78
N TYR A 349 24.67 -11.90 -12.85
CA TYR A 349 23.28 -11.91 -12.41
C TYR A 349 22.87 -10.63 -11.68
N VAL A 350 23.74 -10.06 -10.83
CA VAL A 350 23.47 -8.75 -10.20
C VAL A 350 23.29 -7.67 -11.28
N THR A 351 24.15 -7.65 -12.30
CA THR A 351 24.06 -6.70 -13.41
C THR A 351 22.75 -6.86 -14.18
N VAL A 352 22.34 -8.09 -14.50
CA VAL A 352 21.04 -8.35 -15.16
C VAL A 352 19.86 -7.88 -14.32
N MET A 353 19.88 -8.10 -12.99
CA MET A 353 18.83 -7.62 -12.11
C MET A 353 18.76 -6.09 -12.05
N ILE A 354 19.93 -5.41 -12.05
CA ILE A 354 20.00 -3.95 -12.09
C ILE A 354 19.46 -3.43 -13.42
N LEU A 355 19.80 -4.05 -14.55
CA LEU A 355 19.31 -3.69 -15.88
C LEU A 355 17.76 -3.75 -15.95
N VAL A 356 17.15 -4.80 -15.38
CA VAL A 356 15.69 -4.90 -15.30
C VAL A 356 15.10 -3.77 -14.45
N ALA A 357 15.73 -3.45 -13.32
CA ALA A 357 15.30 -2.34 -12.46
C ALA A 357 15.46 -0.98 -13.16
N GLU A 358 16.56 -0.77 -13.91
CA GLU A 358 16.78 0.44 -14.69
C GLU A 358 15.73 0.62 -15.78
N ALA A 359 15.44 -0.42 -16.55
CA ALA A 359 14.38 -0.39 -17.57
C ALA A 359 13.03 -0.02 -16.96
N TRP A 360 12.70 -0.55 -15.77
CA TRP A 360 11.48 -0.18 -15.04
C TRP A 360 11.48 1.30 -14.62
N CYS A 361 12.59 1.81 -14.09
CA CYS A 361 12.71 3.22 -13.71
C CYS A 361 12.60 4.16 -14.91
N LEU A 362 13.18 3.78 -16.06
CA LEU A 362 13.06 4.53 -17.31
C LEU A 362 11.60 4.58 -17.81
N LEU A 363 10.88 3.47 -17.74
CA LEU A 363 9.45 3.44 -18.08
C LEU A 363 8.62 4.33 -17.16
N LEU A 364 8.93 4.33 -15.86
CA LEU A 364 8.28 5.25 -14.91
C LEU A 364 8.59 6.71 -15.25
N LEU A 365 9.84 7.05 -15.53
CA LEU A 365 10.23 8.43 -15.94
C LEU A 365 9.52 8.86 -17.22
N ALA A 366 9.47 8.00 -18.24
CA ALA A 366 8.76 8.28 -19.48
C ALA A 366 7.26 8.54 -19.22
N GLY A 367 6.64 7.73 -18.37
CA GLY A 367 5.25 7.92 -17.95
C GLY A 367 5.03 9.27 -17.25
N GLN A 368 5.98 9.71 -16.41
CA GLN A 368 5.89 11.00 -15.72
C GLN A 368 5.96 12.19 -16.67
N VAL A 369 6.82 12.13 -17.71
CA VAL A 369 6.91 13.18 -18.74
C VAL A 369 5.62 13.27 -19.56
N TYR A 370 4.96 12.15 -19.82
CA TYR A 370 3.71 12.13 -20.57
C TYR A 370 2.51 12.69 -19.78
N HIS A 371 2.54 12.65 -18.45
CA HIS A 371 1.46 13.11 -17.57
C HIS A 371 1.64 14.55 -17.06
N VAL A 372 2.72 15.24 -17.37
CA VAL A 372 2.93 16.67 -17.09
C VAL A 372 2.23 17.51 -18.13
#